data_44bab694623e27c01c5c623d568b716d
#
_entry.id   44bab694623e27c01c5c623d568b716d
#
_cell.length_a   1.000
_cell.length_b   1.000
_cell.length_c   1.000
_cell.angle_alpha   90.00
_cell.angle_beta   90.00
_cell.angle_gamma   90.00
#
_symmetry.space_group_name_H-M   'P 1'
#
loop_
_entity.id
_entity.type
_entity.pdbx_description
1 polymer ?
#
loop_
_entity_poly.entity_id
_entity_poly.type
_entity_poly.pdbx_seq_one_letter_code
_entity_poly.pdbx_strand_id
1 'polypeptide(L)'
;MENSLPVRFDVTYRLREYLEIVRAHTFETTIPPDSSKLQRIFYHALLTVVGTVLFLYKSHRVGTCTFTLDATGITRRSKGGEFSFPWSDVTAIHQYRPGYLIAKGEGAMPIPFRVMSEQQQKSVAALVAAYLQTRGAT
;
A
#
# COMPACT_ATOMS: atom_id res chain seq x y z
N MET A 1 -18.86 2.71 21.55
CA MET A 1 -17.54 2.27 21.30
C MET A 1 -17.50 1.00 20.48
N GLU A 2 -16.95 1.12 19.34
CA GLU A 2 -17.00 0.02 18.43
C GLU A 2 -15.82 -0.90 18.59
N ASN A 3 -16.12 -2.12 18.99
CA ASN A 3 -15.14 -3.17 18.94
C ASN A 3 -15.06 -3.67 17.52
N SER A 4 -14.33 -2.94 16.70
CA SER A 4 -14.05 -3.40 15.34
C SER A 4 -13.25 -4.67 15.42
N LEU A 5 -13.77 -5.74 14.87
CA LEU A 5 -13.02 -6.98 14.76
C LEU A 5 -11.81 -6.73 13.87
N PRO A 6 -10.64 -7.31 14.21
CA PRO A 6 -9.46 -7.19 13.34
C PRO A 6 -9.75 -7.73 11.94
N VAL A 7 -9.28 -7.00 10.95
CA VAL A 7 -9.36 -7.45 9.55
C VAL A 7 -8.05 -8.14 9.23
N ARG A 8 -8.13 -9.43 8.89
CA ARG A 8 -6.95 -10.21 8.59
C ARG A 8 -7.06 -10.83 7.20
N PHE A 9 -6.00 -10.68 6.42
CA PHE A 9 -5.94 -11.24 5.07
C PHE A 9 -4.50 -11.49 4.67
N ASP A 10 -4.32 -12.44 3.74
CA ASP A 10 -3.02 -12.79 3.20
C ASP A 10 -2.83 -12.13 1.84
N VAL A 11 -1.64 -11.59 1.62
CA VAL A 11 -1.29 -10.93 0.36
C VAL A 11 -0.08 -11.61 -0.25
N THR A 12 -0.26 -12.18 -1.44
CA THR A 12 0.84 -12.56 -2.31
C THR A 12 0.82 -11.57 -3.46
N TYR A 13 1.84 -10.73 -3.52
CA TYR A 13 1.87 -9.63 -4.49
C TYR A 13 2.04 -10.15 -5.91
N ARG A 14 1.36 -9.48 -6.84
CA ARG A 14 1.48 -9.72 -8.27
C ARG A 14 2.23 -8.57 -8.90
N LEU A 15 3.13 -8.89 -9.83
CA LEU A 15 3.95 -7.88 -10.48
C LEU A 15 3.12 -6.77 -11.11
N ARG A 16 2.05 -7.13 -11.83
CA ARG A 16 1.20 -6.14 -12.52
C ARG A 16 0.60 -5.14 -11.52
N GLU A 17 0.06 -5.63 -10.40
CA GLU A 17 -0.52 -4.78 -9.38
C GLU A 17 0.52 -3.88 -8.74
N TYR A 18 1.66 -4.45 -8.41
CA TYR A 18 2.77 -3.71 -7.81
C TYR A 18 3.21 -2.57 -8.72
N LEU A 19 3.44 -2.88 -9.99
CA LEU A 19 3.87 -1.86 -10.95
C LEU A 19 2.81 -0.79 -11.16
N GLU A 20 1.54 -1.17 -11.19
CA GLU A 20 0.45 -0.21 -11.36
C GLU A 20 0.40 0.80 -10.22
N ILE A 21 0.49 0.31 -8.97
CA ILE A 21 0.46 1.17 -7.80
C ILE A 21 1.71 2.05 -7.73
N VAL A 22 2.88 1.47 -7.94
CA VAL A 22 4.15 2.20 -7.86
C VAL A 22 4.22 3.28 -8.93
N ARG A 23 3.81 2.96 -10.16
CA ARG A 23 3.79 3.95 -11.25
C ARG A 23 2.82 5.08 -10.97
N ALA A 24 1.60 4.76 -10.53
CA ALA A 24 0.62 5.77 -10.19
C ALA A 24 1.13 6.70 -9.10
N HIS A 25 1.69 6.12 -8.04
CA HIS A 25 2.23 6.90 -6.93
C HIS A 25 3.39 7.80 -7.37
N THR A 26 4.31 7.27 -8.17
CA THR A 26 5.48 8.02 -8.64
C THR A 26 5.06 9.17 -9.56
N PHE A 27 4.14 8.92 -10.50
CA PHE A 27 3.65 9.97 -11.38
C PHE A 27 2.89 11.05 -10.64
N GLU A 28 2.20 10.69 -9.56
CA GLU A 28 1.46 11.65 -8.76
C GLU A 28 2.38 12.50 -7.86
N THR A 29 3.44 11.89 -7.29
CA THR A 29 4.22 12.54 -6.24
C THR A 29 5.62 12.97 -6.65
N THR A 30 6.22 12.36 -7.66
CA THR A 30 7.64 12.55 -7.99
C THR A 30 7.87 13.18 -9.36
N ILE A 31 7.11 12.76 -10.36
CA ILE A 31 7.33 13.23 -11.74
C ILE A 31 6.62 14.56 -11.94
N PRO A 32 7.34 15.62 -12.39
CA PRO A 32 6.69 16.91 -12.61
C PRO A 32 5.57 16.83 -13.66
N PRO A 33 4.46 17.54 -13.45
CA PRO A 33 3.34 17.48 -14.39
C PRO A 33 3.63 18.13 -15.74
N ASP A 34 4.68 18.97 -15.81
CA ASP A 34 5.10 19.64 -17.03
C ASP A 34 6.17 18.87 -17.81
N SER A 35 6.45 17.61 -17.43
CA SER A 35 7.39 16.76 -18.14
C SER A 35 6.96 16.56 -19.58
N SER A 36 7.93 16.55 -20.51
CA SER A 36 7.65 16.26 -21.91
C SER A 36 7.17 14.84 -22.09
N LYS A 37 6.48 14.59 -23.22
CA LYS A 37 5.97 13.25 -23.55
C LYS A 37 7.11 12.23 -23.59
N LEU A 38 8.26 12.62 -24.16
CA LEU A 38 9.44 11.75 -24.25
C LEU A 38 10.00 11.42 -22.88
N GLN A 39 10.06 12.40 -21.98
CA GLN A 39 10.49 12.19 -20.60
C GLN A 39 9.56 11.23 -19.87
N ARG A 40 8.25 11.35 -20.07
CA ARG A 40 7.26 10.47 -19.44
C ARG A 40 7.42 9.03 -19.93
N ILE A 41 7.66 8.83 -21.21
CA ILE A 41 7.92 7.50 -21.78
C ILE A 41 9.17 6.90 -21.15
N PHE A 42 10.24 7.69 -21.04
CA PHE A 42 11.49 7.26 -20.42
C PHE A 42 11.28 6.85 -18.96
N TYR A 43 10.59 7.68 -18.17
CA TYR A 43 10.30 7.37 -16.78
C TYR A 43 9.44 6.12 -16.64
N HIS A 44 8.47 5.95 -17.53
CA HIS A 44 7.61 4.76 -17.53
C HIS A 44 8.44 3.49 -17.75
N ALA A 45 9.33 3.51 -18.75
CA ALA A 45 10.21 2.37 -19.04
C ALA A 45 11.14 2.09 -17.86
N LEU A 46 11.76 3.13 -17.30
CA LEU A 46 12.68 3.01 -16.17
C LEU A 46 11.97 2.43 -14.95
N LEU A 47 10.78 2.94 -14.61
CA LEU A 47 10.00 2.45 -13.49
C LEU A 47 9.59 0.98 -13.68
N THR A 48 9.26 0.60 -14.91
CA THR A 48 8.89 -0.79 -15.20
C THR A 48 10.06 -1.73 -14.96
N VAL A 49 11.26 -1.37 -15.46
CA VAL A 49 12.45 -2.20 -15.28
C VAL A 49 12.87 -2.27 -13.81
N VAL A 50 13.03 -1.11 -13.17
CA VAL A 50 13.46 -1.04 -11.78
C VAL A 50 12.43 -1.69 -10.87
N GLY A 51 11.15 -1.41 -11.09
CA GLY A 51 10.06 -1.99 -10.31
C GLY A 51 10.00 -3.50 -10.43
N THR A 52 10.24 -4.04 -11.64
CA THR A 52 10.25 -5.49 -11.84
C THR A 52 11.39 -6.14 -11.06
N VAL A 53 12.59 -5.58 -11.12
CA VAL A 53 13.75 -6.12 -10.39
C VAL A 53 13.50 -6.06 -8.89
N LEU A 54 13.01 -4.94 -8.38
CA LEU A 54 12.70 -4.78 -6.96
C LEU A 54 11.59 -5.73 -6.51
N PHE A 55 10.57 -5.91 -7.35
CA PHE A 55 9.48 -6.83 -7.05
C PHE A 55 9.98 -8.26 -6.92
N LEU A 56 10.79 -8.72 -7.89
CA LEU A 56 11.31 -10.09 -7.86
C LEU A 56 12.16 -10.32 -6.62
N TYR A 57 12.99 -9.35 -6.27
CA TYR A 57 13.84 -9.43 -5.08
C TYR A 57 12.99 -9.49 -3.81
N LYS A 58 12.03 -8.57 -3.65
CA LYS A 58 11.18 -8.53 -2.46
C LYS A 58 10.27 -9.74 -2.37
N SER A 59 9.71 -10.17 -3.47
CA SER A 59 8.82 -11.32 -3.52
C SER A 59 9.54 -12.60 -3.09
N HIS A 60 10.80 -12.74 -3.51
CA HIS A 60 11.61 -13.88 -3.12
C HIS A 60 11.92 -13.87 -1.61
N ARG A 61 12.24 -12.70 -1.05
CA ARG A 61 12.59 -12.57 0.36
C ARG A 61 11.38 -12.63 1.29
N VAL A 62 10.28 -12.04 0.88
CA VAL A 62 9.12 -11.81 1.76
C VAL A 62 8.07 -12.89 1.61
N GLY A 63 7.82 -13.37 0.39
CA GLY A 63 6.77 -14.34 0.11
C GLY A 63 5.39 -13.77 0.36
N THR A 64 4.52 -14.56 0.99
CA THR A 64 3.17 -14.14 1.34
C THR A 64 3.20 -13.36 2.66
N CYS A 65 2.54 -12.21 2.67
CA CYS A 65 2.39 -11.39 3.86
C CYS A 65 1.00 -11.57 4.44
N THR A 66 0.92 -11.69 5.77
CA THR A 66 -0.37 -11.64 6.47
C THR A 66 -0.50 -10.27 7.12
N PHE A 67 -1.53 -9.54 6.73
CA PHE A 67 -1.85 -8.24 7.31
C PHE A 67 -2.99 -8.36 8.29
N THR A 68 -2.86 -7.68 9.42
CA THR A 68 -3.95 -7.53 10.39
C THR A 68 -4.14 -6.05 10.66
N LEU A 69 -5.32 -5.53 10.38
CA LEU A 69 -5.67 -4.14 10.60
C LEU A 69 -6.77 -4.06 11.65
N ASP A 70 -6.57 -3.21 12.64
CA ASP A 70 -7.59 -2.97 13.66
C ASP A 70 -7.55 -1.50 14.08
N ALA A 71 -8.34 -1.15 15.11
CA ALA A 71 -8.43 0.23 15.57
C ALA A 71 -7.10 0.76 16.13
N THR A 72 -6.20 -0.12 16.59
CA THR A 72 -4.93 0.28 17.19
C THR A 72 -3.81 0.44 16.19
N GLY A 73 -3.83 -0.28 15.09
CA GLY A 73 -2.76 -0.19 14.10
C GLY A 73 -2.76 -1.30 13.07
N ILE A 74 -1.60 -1.50 12.48
CA ILE A 74 -1.39 -2.47 11.40
C ILE A 74 -0.27 -3.41 11.81
N THR A 75 -0.49 -4.72 11.63
CA THR A 75 0.53 -5.74 11.82
C THR A 75 0.78 -6.45 10.50
N ARG A 76 2.04 -6.59 10.12
CA ARG A 76 2.44 -7.33 8.92
C ARG A 76 3.37 -8.46 9.33
N ARG A 77 3.00 -9.66 8.95
CA ARG A 77 3.80 -10.87 9.20
C ARG A 77 4.22 -11.49 7.88
N SER A 78 5.51 -11.79 7.75
CA SER A 78 6.07 -12.38 6.54
C SER A 78 7.26 -13.27 6.91
N LYS A 79 7.93 -13.83 5.90
CA LYS A 79 9.17 -14.59 6.13
C LYS A 79 10.24 -13.76 6.83
N GLY A 80 10.26 -12.45 6.58
CA GLY A 80 11.23 -11.53 7.17
C GLY A 80 10.96 -11.15 8.61
N GLY A 81 9.84 -11.60 9.17
CA GLY A 81 9.46 -11.30 10.55
C GLY A 81 8.10 -10.64 10.66
N GLU A 82 7.81 -10.17 11.87
CA GLU A 82 6.55 -9.51 12.17
C GLU A 82 6.82 -8.05 12.58
N PHE A 83 6.08 -7.14 11.99
CA PHE A 83 6.17 -5.72 12.27
C PHE A 83 4.78 -5.18 12.61
N SER A 84 4.69 -4.46 13.73
CA SER A 84 3.45 -3.80 14.14
C SER A 84 3.71 -2.32 14.35
N PHE A 85 2.75 -1.49 13.96
CA PHE A 85 2.85 -0.06 14.19
C PHE A 85 1.46 0.56 14.34
N PRO A 86 1.35 1.61 15.15
CA PRO A 86 0.07 2.28 15.35
C PRO A 86 -0.30 3.15 14.13
N TRP A 87 -1.57 3.50 14.03
CA TRP A 87 -2.03 4.40 12.96
C TRP A 87 -1.31 5.75 12.98
N SER A 88 -0.84 6.18 14.15
CA SER A 88 -0.09 7.44 14.27
C SER A 88 1.23 7.45 13.52
N ASP A 89 1.80 6.27 13.22
CA ASP A 89 3.03 6.15 12.44
C ASP A 89 2.77 6.21 10.94
N VAL A 90 1.52 6.06 10.52
CA VAL A 90 1.14 6.15 9.11
C VAL A 90 1.18 7.61 8.68
N THR A 91 1.96 7.91 7.64
CA THR A 91 2.13 9.29 7.17
C THR A 91 1.13 9.67 6.09
N ALA A 92 0.67 8.71 5.30
CA ALA A 92 -0.32 8.96 4.27
C ALA A 92 -0.98 7.66 3.84
N ILE A 93 -2.21 7.75 3.37
CA ILE A 93 -2.92 6.64 2.73
C ILE A 93 -3.42 7.14 1.38
N HIS A 94 -2.97 6.46 0.32
CA HIS A 94 -3.39 6.75 -1.05
C HIS A 94 -4.29 5.63 -1.53
N GLN A 95 -5.35 5.99 -2.23
CA GLN A 95 -6.24 5.00 -2.83
C GLN A 95 -6.05 5.02 -4.33
N TYR A 96 -5.69 3.88 -4.90
CA TYR A 96 -5.54 3.69 -6.32
C TYR A 96 -6.50 2.61 -6.80
N ARG A 97 -6.58 2.44 -8.09
CA ARG A 97 -7.51 1.48 -8.69
C ARG A 97 -7.34 0.05 -8.15
N PRO A 98 -6.12 -0.51 -8.04
CA PRO A 98 -5.97 -1.89 -7.56
C PRO A 98 -5.97 -2.02 -6.04
N GLY A 99 -5.85 -0.93 -5.27
CA GLY A 99 -5.81 -1.02 -3.82
C GLY A 99 -5.32 0.22 -3.14
N TYR A 100 -5.06 0.08 -1.84
CA TYR A 100 -4.49 1.15 -1.03
C TYR A 100 -2.96 1.09 -1.06
N LEU A 101 -2.34 2.26 -0.94
CA LEU A 101 -0.92 2.36 -0.65
C LEU A 101 -0.79 3.08 0.69
N ILE A 102 -0.35 2.37 1.72
CA ILE A 102 -0.19 2.92 3.07
C ILE A 102 1.27 3.28 3.28
N ALA A 103 1.53 4.57 3.42
CA ALA A 103 2.89 5.09 3.61
C ALA A 103 3.23 5.21 5.07
N LYS A 104 4.44 4.78 5.43
CA LYS A 104 4.97 4.86 6.79
C LYS A 104 6.46 5.16 6.69
N GLY A 105 6.88 6.31 7.21
CA GLY A 105 8.29 6.72 7.11
C GLY A 105 8.71 6.82 5.66
N GLU A 106 9.80 6.13 5.31
CA GLU A 106 10.30 6.09 3.94
C GLU A 106 9.73 4.94 3.11
N GLY A 107 8.96 4.05 3.74
CA GLY A 107 8.39 2.88 3.09
C GLY A 107 6.92 3.03 2.81
N ALA A 108 6.41 2.12 2.01
CA ALA A 108 4.98 2.06 1.70
C ALA A 108 4.57 0.60 1.49
N MET A 109 3.32 0.31 1.84
CA MET A 109 2.76 -1.03 1.74
C MET A 109 1.55 -1.02 0.83
N PRO A 110 1.60 -1.68 -0.33
CA PRO A 110 0.43 -1.87 -1.16
C PRO A 110 -0.50 -2.92 -0.56
N ILE A 111 -1.79 -2.61 -0.53
CA ILE A 111 -2.82 -3.56 -0.07
C ILE A 111 -3.85 -3.69 -1.18
N PRO A 112 -3.77 -4.75 -2.01
CA PRO A 112 -4.69 -4.92 -3.13
C PRO A 112 -6.11 -5.25 -2.67
N PHE A 113 -7.10 -4.67 -3.33
CA PHE A 113 -8.50 -4.97 -3.02
C PHE A 113 -8.87 -6.43 -3.26
N ARG A 114 -8.22 -7.09 -4.23
CA ARG A 114 -8.54 -8.47 -4.59
C ARG A 114 -8.35 -9.49 -3.47
N VAL A 115 -7.48 -9.19 -2.50
CA VAL A 115 -7.20 -10.12 -1.39
C VAL A 115 -8.23 -10.01 -0.27
N MET A 116 -9.11 -9.02 -0.34
CA MET A 116 -10.11 -8.77 0.68
C MET A 116 -11.50 -9.13 0.18
N SER A 117 -12.29 -9.77 1.05
CA SER A 117 -13.70 -9.95 0.77
C SER A 117 -14.39 -8.58 0.75
N GLU A 118 -15.63 -8.55 0.24
CA GLU A 118 -16.40 -7.31 0.22
C GLU A 118 -16.57 -6.73 1.63
N GLN A 119 -16.84 -7.59 2.61
CA GLN A 119 -16.97 -7.14 3.99
C GLN A 119 -15.66 -6.64 4.56
N GLN A 120 -14.56 -7.31 4.25
CA GLN A 120 -13.22 -6.84 4.67
C GLN A 120 -12.90 -5.49 4.06
N GLN A 121 -13.24 -5.28 2.78
CA GLN A 121 -13.04 -3.98 2.14
C GLN A 121 -13.81 -2.88 2.86
N LYS A 122 -15.03 -3.15 3.27
CA LYS A 122 -15.84 -2.19 4.03
C LYS A 122 -15.22 -1.89 5.39
N SER A 123 -14.72 -2.90 6.07
CA SER A 123 -14.07 -2.73 7.37
C SER A 123 -12.78 -1.93 7.25
N VAL A 124 -11.97 -2.22 6.24
CA VAL A 124 -10.74 -1.46 6.00
C VAL A 124 -11.07 -0.01 5.61
N ALA A 125 -12.09 0.18 4.78
CA ALA A 125 -12.53 1.53 4.40
C ALA A 125 -12.94 2.34 5.62
N ALA A 126 -13.61 1.72 6.60
CA ALA A 126 -13.99 2.38 7.84
C ALA A 126 -12.76 2.78 8.66
N LEU A 127 -11.75 1.91 8.74
CA LEU A 127 -10.50 2.21 9.44
C LEU A 127 -9.74 3.35 8.75
N VAL A 128 -9.70 3.35 7.42
CA VAL A 128 -9.07 4.42 6.64
C VAL A 128 -9.81 5.74 6.86
N ALA A 129 -11.13 5.72 6.84
CA ALA A 129 -11.93 6.92 7.08
C ALA A 129 -11.69 7.48 8.48
N ALA A 130 -11.60 6.62 9.49
CA ALA A 130 -11.30 7.04 10.86
C ALA A 130 -9.91 7.68 10.95
N TYR A 131 -8.93 7.10 10.27
CA TYR A 131 -7.58 7.66 10.20
C TYR A 131 -7.58 9.06 9.57
N LEU A 132 -8.24 9.21 8.42
CA LEU A 132 -8.30 10.48 7.72
C LEU A 132 -9.03 11.54 8.54
N GLN A 133 -10.07 11.16 9.25
CA GLN A 133 -10.83 12.05 10.11
C GLN A 133 -9.98 12.57 11.27
N THR A 134 -9.20 11.68 11.90
CA THR A 134 -8.30 12.03 12.99
C THR A 134 -7.21 13.00 12.50
N ARG A 135 -6.66 12.75 11.30
CA ARG A 135 -5.65 13.63 10.71
C ARG A 135 -6.22 14.99 10.34
N GLY A 136 -7.45 15.02 9.85
CA GLY A 136 -8.12 16.26 9.49
C GLY A 136 -8.50 17.12 10.68
N ALA A 137 -8.62 16.52 11.87
CA ALA A 137 -8.99 17.23 13.09
C ALA A 137 -7.79 17.98 13.73
N THR A 138 -6.58 17.72 13.26
CA THR A 138 -5.38 18.41 13.72
C THR A 138 -4.98 19.50 12.75
#